data_de219261b3d029e93e052198abea414c
#
_entry.id   de219261b3d029e93e052198abea414c
#
_cell.length_a   1.000
_cell.length_b   1.000
_cell.length_c   1.000
_cell.angle_alpha   90.00
_cell.angle_beta   90.00
_cell.angle_gamma   90.00
#
_symmetry.space_group_name_H-M   'P 1'
#
loop_
_entity.id
_entity.type
_entity.pdbx_description
1 polymer ?
#
loop_
_entity_poly.entity_id
_entity_poly.type
_entity_poly.pdbx_seq_one_letter_code
_entity_poly.pdbx_strand_id
1 'polypeptide(L)'
;KHPPSFTRLSAKPDTMETSYILTTACPDKQGIVAAISGFLADSGCSVDDAAFFSDPESGRFYGRSVFRIDREDVSAEMVGSWFGQVAHKFDMEWEIFDTAAPLKVMIMVSKFDHCLNDLLYRYRIGALPMQVTAIVSNHPDAKPLADAAGIPYHHIPVTKDTKPEAEAALFKLVEDTGTDLVVLARYMQVLSDDLCRKLDKRAINIHHSFLPGFKGAKPYHQAFARGVKLIGATAHFVTADLDEGPIIEQEVERVDHTTMPNEMVAIGRDLESVALARAVRYVLERRVLLN
;
A
#
# COMPACT_ATOMS: atom_id res chain seq x y z
N LYS A 1 -0.94 16.10 -57.15
CA LYS A 1 -0.38 16.45 -55.84
C LYS A 1 -0.65 15.24 -54.92
N HIS A 2 0.37 14.42 -54.65
CA HIS A 2 0.30 13.31 -53.70
C HIS A 2 0.44 13.84 -52.27
N PRO A 3 -0.28 13.29 -51.29
CA PRO A 3 -0.08 13.64 -49.89
C PRO A 3 1.24 13.02 -49.38
N PRO A 4 1.91 13.65 -48.42
CA PRO A 4 3.15 13.13 -47.87
C PRO A 4 2.91 11.82 -47.09
N SER A 5 3.73 10.80 -47.39
CA SER A 5 3.76 9.54 -46.68
C SER A 5 4.36 9.76 -45.27
N PHE A 6 3.53 9.59 -44.25
CA PHE A 6 4.02 9.50 -42.88
C PHE A 6 4.75 8.15 -42.70
N THR A 7 6.07 8.22 -42.64
CA THR A 7 6.89 7.09 -42.20
C THR A 7 6.53 6.79 -40.74
N ARG A 8 5.93 5.62 -40.47
CA ARG A 8 5.80 5.10 -39.12
C ARG A 8 7.20 4.99 -38.52
N LEU A 9 7.49 5.82 -37.53
CA LEU A 9 8.59 5.54 -36.63
C LEU A 9 8.31 4.18 -35.99
N SER A 10 9.16 3.20 -36.27
CA SER A 10 9.15 1.90 -35.61
C SER A 10 9.39 2.17 -34.12
N ALA A 11 8.35 1.95 -33.30
CA ALA A 11 8.54 1.85 -31.88
C ALA A 11 9.58 0.74 -31.65
N LYS A 12 10.70 1.08 -31.01
CA LYS A 12 11.59 0.06 -30.44
C LYS A 12 10.73 -0.82 -29.53
N PRO A 13 10.97 -2.14 -29.48
CA PRO A 13 10.34 -2.95 -28.47
C PRO A 13 10.69 -2.34 -27.11
N ASP A 14 9.66 -2.08 -26.27
CA ASP A 14 9.82 -1.72 -24.88
C ASP A 14 10.59 -2.86 -24.17
N THR A 15 11.91 -2.77 -24.19
CA THR A 15 12.70 -3.37 -23.12
C THR A 15 12.31 -2.54 -21.89
N MET A 16 11.51 -3.08 -21.01
CA MET A 16 11.21 -2.45 -19.73
C MET A 16 12.56 -2.20 -19.05
N GLU A 17 13.03 -0.96 -19.16
CA GLU A 17 14.24 -0.52 -18.47
C GLU A 17 13.96 -0.67 -16.99
N THR A 18 14.76 -1.47 -16.29
CA THR A 18 14.61 -1.69 -14.85
C THR A 18 14.79 -0.36 -14.13
N SER A 19 13.77 0.06 -13.41
CA SER A 19 13.84 1.25 -12.56
C SER A 19 13.95 0.86 -11.09
N TYR A 20 14.49 1.76 -10.30
CA TYR A 20 14.72 1.59 -8.88
C TYR A 20 14.08 2.73 -8.10
N ILE A 21 13.74 2.48 -6.84
CA ILE A 21 13.22 3.49 -5.93
C ILE A 21 14.22 3.64 -4.78
N LEU A 22 14.78 4.82 -4.61
CA LEU A 22 15.55 5.21 -3.42
C LEU A 22 14.61 5.94 -2.46
N THR A 23 14.45 5.42 -1.24
CA THR A 23 13.83 6.13 -0.12
C THR A 23 14.90 6.63 0.83
N THR A 24 14.69 7.81 1.41
CA THR A 24 15.61 8.43 2.37
C THR A 24 14.84 9.11 3.49
N ALA A 25 15.35 9.01 4.72
CA ALA A 25 14.86 9.77 5.86
C ALA A 25 16.05 10.18 6.73
N CYS A 26 16.12 11.46 7.15
CA CYS A 26 17.24 11.95 7.96
C CYS A 26 16.84 13.22 8.71
N PRO A 27 17.66 13.71 9.67
CA PRO A 27 17.54 15.07 10.18
C PRO A 27 17.62 16.10 9.05
N ASP A 28 16.71 17.09 9.02
CA ASP A 28 16.70 18.09 7.95
C ASP A 28 17.95 18.99 8.01
N LYS A 29 18.65 19.08 6.90
CA LYS A 29 19.87 19.88 6.74
C LYS A 29 19.96 20.47 5.33
N GLN A 30 20.57 21.62 5.20
CA GLN A 30 20.82 22.24 3.91
C GLN A 30 21.69 21.33 3.01
N GLY A 31 21.30 21.23 1.73
CA GLY A 31 22.08 20.53 0.71
C GLY A 31 21.71 19.05 0.47
N ILE A 32 20.74 18.49 1.22
CA ILE A 32 20.32 17.08 1.09
C ILE A 32 19.86 16.80 -0.35
N VAL A 33 18.94 17.58 -0.91
CA VAL A 33 18.41 17.38 -2.28
C VAL A 33 19.53 17.43 -3.31
N ALA A 34 20.44 18.39 -3.19
CA ALA A 34 21.58 18.52 -4.10
C ALA A 34 22.52 17.31 -3.99
N ALA A 35 22.74 16.80 -2.77
CA ALA A 35 23.60 15.64 -2.54
C ALA A 35 22.99 14.36 -3.13
N ILE A 36 21.67 14.11 -2.95
CA ILE A 36 21.00 12.95 -3.51
C ILE A 36 20.97 13.03 -5.05
N SER A 37 20.52 14.13 -5.60
CA SER A 37 20.38 14.29 -7.07
C SER A 37 21.75 14.30 -7.77
N GLY A 38 22.73 14.99 -7.21
CA GLY A 38 24.09 15.01 -7.73
C GLY A 38 24.73 13.63 -7.71
N PHE A 39 24.58 12.89 -6.59
CA PHE A 39 25.09 11.54 -6.47
C PHE A 39 24.49 10.60 -7.56
N LEU A 40 23.16 10.63 -7.76
CA LEU A 40 22.51 9.80 -8.79
C LEU A 40 23.06 10.15 -10.19
N ALA A 41 23.17 11.43 -10.52
CA ALA A 41 23.72 11.87 -11.78
C ALA A 41 25.18 11.43 -11.97
N ASP A 42 26.03 11.64 -10.97
CA ASP A 42 27.46 11.28 -11.00
C ASP A 42 27.67 9.75 -11.08
N SER A 43 26.71 8.97 -10.57
CA SER A 43 26.70 7.51 -10.64
C SER A 43 26.19 6.98 -12.00
N GLY A 44 25.83 7.84 -12.95
CA GLY A 44 25.30 7.46 -14.26
C GLY A 44 23.86 6.98 -14.19
N CYS A 45 23.05 7.60 -13.34
CA CYS A 45 21.63 7.33 -13.20
C CYS A 45 20.79 8.49 -13.71
N SER A 46 19.67 8.18 -14.38
CA SER A 46 18.62 9.16 -14.72
C SER A 46 17.49 9.11 -13.72
N VAL A 47 17.08 10.27 -13.20
CA VAL A 47 15.95 10.39 -12.29
C VAL A 47 14.67 10.63 -13.07
N ASP A 48 13.69 9.72 -12.93
CA ASP A 48 12.38 9.81 -13.61
C ASP A 48 11.32 10.52 -12.77
N ASP A 49 11.37 10.38 -11.44
CA ASP A 49 10.45 11.05 -10.50
C ASP A 49 11.18 11.28 -9.17
N ALA A 50 10.89 12.41 -8.52
CA ALA A 50 11.42 12.70 -7.19
C ALA A 50 10.41 13.50 -6.37
N ALA A 51 10.23 13.09 -5.13
CA ALA A 51 9.43 13.79 -4.15
C ALA A 51 10.24 13.96 -2.86
N PHE A 52 10.33 15.20 -2.38
CA PHE A 52 11.04 15.55 -1.17
C PHE A 52 10.14 16.34 -0.24
N PHE A 53 10.23 16.04 1.04
CA PHE A 53 9.45 16.71 2.07
C PHE A 53 10.33 16.98 3.30
N SER A 54 10.32 18.23 3.74
CA SER A 54 10.92 18.66 5.00
C SER A 54 9.77 18.87 6.00
N ASP A 55 9.74 18.06 7.04
CA ASP A 55 8.72 18.16 8.09
C ASP A 55 9.19 19.15 9.16
N PRO A 56 8.53 20.32 9.29
CA PRO A 56 8.95 21.34 10.25
C PRO A 56 8.65 20.97 11.71
N GLU A 57 7.73 20.02 11.96
CA GLU A 57 7.38 19.61 13.32
C GLU A 57 8.42 18.64 13.89
N SER A 58 8.79 17.64 13.13
CA SER A 58 9.80 16.64 13.56
C SER A 58 11.23 17.07 13.27
N GLY A 59 11.44 18.07 12.41
CA GLY A 59 12.77 18.47 11.92
C GLY A 59 13.42 17.40 11.06
N ARG A 60 12.64 16.52 10.45
CA ARG A 60 13.11 15.44 9.58
C ARG A 60 12.84 15.75 8.11
N PHE A 61 13.74 15.27 7.28
CA PHE A 61 13.62 15.27 5.83
C PHE A 61 13.30 13.87 5.34
N TYR A 62 12.39 13.79 4.37
CA TYR A 62 11.98 12.56 3.70
C TYR A 62 12.16 12.70 2.20
N GLY A 63 12.66 11.68 1.55
CA GLY A 63 12.88 11.67 0.11
C GLY A 63 12.49 10.34 -0.52
N ARG A 64 11.94 10.42 -1.73
CA ARG A 64 11.71 9.29 -2.62
C ARG A 64 12.16 9.70 -4.02
N SER A 65 13.05 8.92 -4.63
CA SER A 65 13.50 9.14 -6.01
C SER A 65 13.34 7.86 -6.80
N VAL A 66 12.70 7.93 -7.96
CA VAL A 66 12.67 6.86 -8.96
C VAL A 66 13.75 7.13 -9.97
N PHE A 67 14.61 6.16 -10.22
CA PHE A 67 15.74 6.31 -11.12
C PHE A 67 16.01 5.05 -11.95
N ARG A 68 16.67 5.24 -13.07
CA ARG A 68 17.22 4.17 -13.92
C ARG A 68 18.73 4.26 -13.92
N ILE A 69 19.38 3.13 -14.08
CA ILE A 69 20.84 3.05 -14.26
C ILE A 69 21.11 3.00 -15.76
N ASP A 70 21.72 4.05 -16.31
CA ASP A 70 21.97 4.18 -17.76
C ASP A 70 23.30 3.54 -18.18
N ARG A 71 24.10 3.06 -17.22
CA ARG A 71 25.40 2.47 -17.43
C ARG A 71 25.34 0.95 -17.29
N GLU A 72 25.77 0.21 -18.31
CA GLU A 72 25.80 -1.26 -18.31
C GLU A 72 26.79 -1.88 -17.30
N ASP A 73 27.83 -1.13 -16.91
CA ASP A 73 28.86 -1.56 -15.96
C ASP A 73 28.52 -1.22 -14.49
N VAL A 74 27.34 -0.66 -14.22
CA VAL A 74 26.88 -0.27 -12.88
C VAL A 74 25.66 -1.08 -12.48
N SER A 75 25.68 -1.69 -11.28
CA SER A 75 24.54 -2.38 -10.68
C SER A 75 23.89 -1.57 -9.56
N ALA A 76 22.66 -1.94 -9.19
CA ALA A 76 21.96 -1.31 -8.07
C ALA A 76 22.72 -1.49 -6.74
N GLU A 77 23.37 -2.64 -6.54
CA GLU A 77 24.20 -2.88 -5.36
C GLU A 77 25.43 -1.94 -5.31
N MET A 78 26.04 -1.65 -6.47
CA MET A 78 27.14 -0.68 -6.56
C MET A 78 26.64 0.72 -6.21
N VAL A 79 25.50 1.15 -6.80
CA VAL A 79 24.87 2.44 -6.47
C VAL A 79 24.59 2.52 -4.98
N GLY A 80 24.00 1.48 -4.37
CA GLY A 80 23.76 1.42 -2.93
C GLY A 80 25.04 1.54 -2.09
N SER A 81 26.07 0.78 -2.46
CA SER A 81 27.37 0.86 -1.77
C SER A 81 27.98 2.26 -1.80
N TRP A 82 27.92 2.95 -2.94
CA TRP A 82 28.42 4.32 -3.09
C TRP A 82 27.56 5.34 -2.35
N PHE A 83 26.21 5.17 -2.39
CA PHE A 83 25.27 6.04 -1.70
C PHE A 83 25.49 6.05 -0.19
N GLY A 84 26.00 4.97 0.39
CA GLY A 84 26.34 4.88 1.81
C GLY A 84 27.23 6.02 2.31
N GLN A 85 28.11 6.60 1.46
CA GLN A 85 28.92 7.76 1.81
C GLN A 85 28.10 9.05 1.94
N VAL A 86 27.13 9.23 1.03
CA VAL A 86 26.18 10.36 1.09
C VAL A 86 25.29 10.21 2.32
N ALA A 87 24.75 9.02 2.53
CA ALA A 87 23.89 8.68 3.66
C ALA A 87 24.59 8.97 5.00
N HIS A 88 25.83 8.55 5.16
CA HIS A 88 26.62 8.79 6.36
C HIS A 88 26.81 10.30 6.65
N LYS A 89 27.05 11.12 5.62
CA LYS A 89 27.23 12.58 5.79
C LYS A 89 26.00 13.26 6.39
N PHE A 90 24.79 12.76 6.09
CA PHE A 90 23.53 13.36 6.51
C PHE A 90 22.78 12.53 7.57
N ASP A 91 23.35 11.45 8.05
CA ASP A 91 22.70 10.55 9.03
C ASP A 91 21.41 9.95 8.45
N MET A 92 21.46 9.51 7.18
CA MET A 92 20.27 9.01 6.47
C MET A 92 20.02 7.53 6.76
N GLU A 93 18.77 7.23 7.08
CA GLU A 93 18.15 5.93 6.86
C GLU A 93 17.75 5.87 5.39
N TRP A 94 18.11 4.81 4.66
CA TRP A 94 17.81 4.72 3.23
C TRP A 94 17.71 3.27 2.76
N GLU A 95 16.99 3.10 1.65
CA GLU A 95 16.84 1.79 1.00
C GLU A 95 16.63 1.97 -0.50
N ILE A 96 17.16 1.04 -1.31
CA ILE A 96 16.93 0.96 -2.75
C ILE A 96 16.09 -0.28 -3.04
N PHE A 97 14.99 -0.09 -3.77
CA PHE A 97 14.06 -1.15 -4.17
C PHE A 97 14.09 -1.30 -5.69
N ASP A 98 14.14 -2.55 -6.14
CA ASP A 98 13.95 -2.89 -7.56
C ASP A 98 12.44 -2.91 -7.88
N THR A 99 12.00 -2.10 -8.85
CA THR A 99 10.59 -2.05 -9.26
C THR A 99 10.15 -3.32 -10.02
N ALA A 100 11.08 -4.10 -10.53
CA ALA A 100 10.81 -5.40 -11.17
C ALA A 100 10.56 -6.52 -10.15
N ALA A 101 10.90 -6.32 -8.86
CA ALA A 101 10.64 -7.24 -7.77
C ALA A 101 9.38 -6.83 -6.99
N PRO A 102 8.18 -7.31 -7.37
CA PRO A 102 6.93 -6.90 -6.76
C PRO A 102 6.84 -7.39 -5.31
N LEU A 103 6.28 -6.56 -4.43
CA LEU A 103 5.96 -6.96 -3.06
C LEU A 103 5.01 -8.16 -3.04
N LYS A 104 5.27 -9.09 -2.14
CA LYS A 104 4.42 -10.24 -1.84
C LYS A 104 3.32 -9.84 -0.88
N VAL A 105 2.07 -9.95 -1.32
CA VAL A 105 0.89 -9.45 -0.61
C VAL A 105 -0.05 -10.60 -0.24
N MET A 106 -0.42 -10.70 1.02
CA MET A 106 -1.50 -11.56 1.50
C MET A 106 -2.77 -10.71 1.70
N ILE A 107 -3.90 -11.15 1.17
CA ILE A 107 -5.18 -10.45 1.34
C ILE A 107 -6.07 -11.24 2.29
N MET A 108 -6.52 -10.57 3.35
CA MET A 108 -7.43 -11.15 4.34
C MET A 108 -8.83 -10.56 4.18
N VAL A 109 -9.85 -11.43 4.22
CA VAL A 109 -11.24 -11.04 4.00
C VAL A 109 -12.16 -11.81 4.95
N SER A 110 -13.32 -11.22 5.30
CA SER A 110 -14.43 -11.95 5.93
C SER A 110 -15.55 -12.16 4.91
N LYS A 111 -16.82 -11.84 5.24
CA LYS A 111 -17.99 -12.06 4.39
C LYS A 111 -18.16 -11.01 3.29
N PHE A 112 -17.72 -9.76 3.52
CA PHE A 112 -17.88 -8.67 2.57
C PHE A 112 -16.68 -8.63 1.62
N ASP A 113 -16.91 -8.90 0.37
CA ASP A 113 -15.89 -9.17 -0.64
C ASP A 113 -15.61 -8.02 -1.63
N HIS A 114 -16.33 -6.89 -1.52
CA HIS A 114 -16.20 -5.76 -2.46
C HIS A 114 -14.75 -5.24 -2.57
N CYS A 115 -14.04 -5.08 -1.44
CA CYS A 115 -12.63 -4.68 -1.47
C CYS A 115 -11.73 -5.76 -2.08
N LEU A 116 -11.97 -7.04 -1.79
CA LEU A 116 -11.23 -8.14 -2.40
C LEU A 116 -11.44 -8.16 -3.93
N ASN A 117 -12.68 -8.03 -4.40
CA ASN A 117 -13.01 -7.98 -5.82
C ASN A 117 -12.28 -6.85 -6.54
N ASP A 118 -12.27 -5.64 -5.97
CA ASP A 118 -11.58 -4.48 -6.56
C ASP A 118 -10.06 -4.69 -6.61
N LEU A 119 -9.44 -5.18 -5.52
CA LEU A 119 -8.02 -5.49 -5.48
C LEU A 119 -7.63 -6.56 -6.51
N LEU A 120 -8.42 -7.64 -6.64
CA LEU A 120 -8.17 -8.70 -7.62
C LEU A 120 -8.35 -8.21 -9.06
N TYR A 121 -9.33 -7.35 -9.32
CA TYR A 121 -9.49 -6.71 -10.63
C TYR A 121 -8.25 -5.89 -10.99
N ARG A 122 -7.80 -5.00 -10.08
CA ARG A 122 -6.62 -4.15 -10.29
C ARG A 122 -5.32 -4.95 -10.42
N TYR A 123 -5.19 -6.03 -9.67
CA TYR A 123 -4.09 -6.98 -9.80
C TYR A 123 -4.04 -7.60 -11.20
N ARG A 124 -5.18 -8.13 -11.67
CA ARG A 124 -5.30 -8.77 -12.98
C ARG A 124 -4.96 -7.86 -14.15
N ILE A 125 -5.31 -6.57 -14.07
CA ILE A 125 -5.03 -5.60 -15.14
C ILE A 125 -3.65 -4.93 -14.99
N GLY A 126 -2.83 -5.34 -14.00
CA GLY A 126 -1.51 -4.78 -13.75
C GLY A 126 -1.49 -3.38 -13.11
N ALA A 127 -2.64 -2.88 -12.61
CA ALA A 127 -2.72 -1.58 -11.94
C ALA A 127 -2.14 -1.58 -10.51
N LEU A 128 -1.98 -2.76 -9.92
CA LEU A 128 -1.29 -2.98 -8.64
C LEU A 128 -0.13 -3.95 -8.89
N PRO A 129 1.12 -3.44 -8.95
CA PRO A 129 2.31 -4.26 -9.19
C PRO A 129 2.69 -5.03 -7.91
N MET A 130 1.99 -6.11 -7.62
CA MET A 130 2.19 -6.97 -6.46
C MET A 130 2.16 -8.45 -6.87
N GLN A 131 2.69 -9.31 -6.03
CA GLN A 131 2.49 -10.75 -6.11
C GLN A 131 1.54 -11.18 -5.00
N VAL A 132 0.32 -11.61 -5.33
CA VAL A 132 -0.61 -12.10 -4.31
C VAL A 132 -0.19 -13.52 -3.89
N THR A 133 0.22 -13.69 -2.64
CA THR A 133 0.70 -14.96 -2.09
C THR A 133 -0.42 -15.88 -1.66
N ALA A 134 -1.46 -15.32 -1.06
CA ALA A 134 -2.64 -16.05 -0.60
C ALA A 134 -3.83 -15.11 -0.34
N ILE A 135 -5.02 -15.68 -0.37
CA ILE A 135 -6.22 -15.09 0.21
C ILE A 135 -6.58 -15.90 1.46
N VAL A 136 -6.69 -15.22 2.59
CA VAL A 136 -7.04 -15.83 3.88
C VAL A 136 -8.40 -15.33 4.34
N SER A 137 -9.26 -16.21 4.80
CA SER A 137 -10.57 -15.84 5.32
C SER A 137 -10.99 -16.70 6.53
N ASN A 138 -11.72 -16.09 7.44
CA ASN A 138 -12.40 -16.78 8.52
C ASN A 138 -13.78 -17.36 8.11
N HIS A 139 -14.17 -17.20 6.83
CA HIS A 139 -15.39 -17.73 6.23
C HIS A 139 -15.08 -18.38 4.86
N PRO A 140 -15.87 -19.33 4.40
CA PRO A 140 -15.61 -20.01 3.12
C PRO A 140 -16.04 -19.21 1.88
N ASP A 141 -16.77 -18.11 2.06
CA ASP A 141 -17.52 -17.39 1.02
C ASP A 141 -16.63 -16.85 -0.11
N ALA A 142 -15.41 -16.42 0.19
CA ALA A 142 -14.51 -15.83 -0.80
C ALA A 142 -13.69 -16.86 -1.61
N LYS A 143 -13.83 -18.17 -1.33
CA LYS A 143 -13.09 -19.22 -2.05
C LYS A 143 -13.29 -19.18 -3.56
N PRO A 144 -14.53 -19.03 -4.10
CA PRO A 144 -14.72 -18.98 -5.55
C PRO A 144 -13.98 -17.84 -6.25
N LEU A 145 -13.80 -16.68 -5.57
CA LEU A 145 -13.04 -15.55 -6.09
C LEU A 145 -11.55 -15.87 -6.17
N ALA A 146 -11.01 -16.51 -5.12
CA ALA A 146 -9.61 -16.95 -5.10
C ALA A 146 -9.35 -17.99 -6.20
N ASP A 147 -10.23 -18.99 -6.35
CA ASP A 147 -10.13 -20.03 -7.37
C ASP A 147 -10.16 -19.42 -8.79
N ALA A 148 -11.05 -18.48 -9.03
CA ALA A 148 -11.16 -17.78 -10.34
C ALA A 148 -9.92 -16.92 -10.65
N ALA A 149 -9.22 -16.42 -9.62
CA ALA A 149 -7.98 -15.67 -9.75
C ALA A 149 -6.73 -16.57 -9.78
N GLY A 150 -6.85 -17.88 -9.55
CA GLY A 150 -5.74 -18.81 -9.46
C GLY A 150 -4.84 -18.58 -8.24
N ILE A 151 -5.38 -18.01 -7.15
CA ILE A 151 -4.65 -17.66 -5.94
C ILE A 151 -4.95 -18.69 -4.84
N PRO A 152 -3.95 -19.17 -4.08
CA PRO A 152 -4.16 -20.05 -2.94
C PRO A 152 -5.15 -19.45 -1.93
N TYR A 153 -6.13 -20.27 -1.50
CA TYR A 153 -7.12 -19.87 -0.51
C TYR A 153 -6.97 -20.65 0.79
N HIS A 154 -6.90 -19.94 1.90
CA HIS A 154 -6.82 -20.54 3.23
C HIS A 154 -8.03 -20.14 4.08
N HIS A 155 -8.84 -21.14 4.43
CA HIS A 155 -9.92 -20.96 5.38
C HIS A 155 -9.42 -21.21 6.80
N ILE A 156 -9.29 -20.15 7.59
CA ILE A 156 -8.85 -20.17 8.98
C ILE A 156 -10.01 -19.65 9.84
N PRO A 157 -10.93 -20.52 10.30
CA PRO A 157 -12.05 -20.10 11.14
C PRO A 157 -11.54 -19.51 12.46
N VAL A 158 -12.18 -18.40 12.87
CA VAL A 158 -11.86 -17.75 14.14
C VAL A 158 -13.09 -17.77 15.04
N THR A 159 -12.92 -18.37 16.21
CA THR A 159 -13.87 -18.29 17.32
C THR A 159 -13.19 -17.67 18.53
N LYS A 160 -13.94 -17.38 19.58
CA LYS A 160 -13.38 -16.81 20.80
C LYS A 160 -12.33 -17.73 21.43
N ASP A 161 -12.49 -19.04 21.30
CA ASP A 161 -11.63 -20.05 21.93
C ASP A 161 -10.45 -20.46 21.03
N THR A 162 -10.57 -20.29 19.70
CA THR A 162 -9.54 -20.70 18.73
C THR A 162 -8.73 -19.55 18.16
N LYS A 163 -8.94 -18.34 18.65
CA LYS A 163 -8.26 -17.15 18.12
C LYS A 163 -6.73 -17.24 18.21
N PRO A 164 -6.11 -17.66 19.32
CA PRO A 164 -4.65 -17.76 19.41
C PRO A 164 -4.05 -18.74 18.38
N GLU A 165 -4.67 -19.90 18.19
CA GLU A 165 -4.25 -20.92 17.23
C GLU A 165 -4.44 -20.42 15.78
N ALA A 166 -5.54 -19.73 15.50
CA ALA A 166 -5.83 -19.15 14.22
C ALA A 166 -4.80 -18.05 13.85
N GLU A 167 -4.45 -17.18 14.80
CA GLU A 167 -3.42 -16.16 14.60
C GLU A 167 -2.02 -16.75 14.45
N ALA A 168 -1.70 -17.81 15.18
CA ALA A 168 -0.44 -18.55 15.01
C ALA A 168 -0.34 -19.21 13.63
N ALA A 169 -1.43 -19.81 13.14
CA ALA A 169 -1.49 -20.39 11.79
C ALA A 169 -1.37 -19.32 10.71
N LEU A 170 -2.03 -18.15 10.90
CA LEU A 170 -1.92 -17.01 10.02
C LEU A 170 -0.49 -16.49 9.95
N PHE A 171 0.16 -16.25 11.10
CA PHE A 171 1.53 -15.73 11.12
C PHE A 171 2.51 -16.73 10.49
N LYS A 172 2.35 -18.03 10.79
CA LYS A 172 3.13 -19.06 10.11
C LYS A 172 2.98 -19.01 8.61
N LEU A 173 1.76 -18.81 8.08
CA LEU A 173 1.52 -18.67 6.65
C LEU A 173 2.20 -17.43 6.06
N VAL A 174 2.21 -16.30 6.77
CA VAL A 174 2.94 -15.08 6.37
C VAL A 174 4.42 -15.37 6.20
N GLU A 175 5.03 -16.07 7.16
CA GLU A 175 6.46 -16.44 7.11
C GLU A 175 6.74 -17.49 6.00
N ASP A 176 5.95 -18.56 5.92
CA ASP A 176 6.13 -19.63 4.94
C ASP A 176 6.03 -19.12 3.48
N THR A 177 5.19 -18.12 3.22
CA THR A 177 5.03 -17.51 1.89
C THR A 177 6.00 -16.36 1.63
N GLY A 178 6.72 -15.91 2.65
CA GLY A 178 7.56 -14.72 2.59
C GLY A 178 6.75 -13.46 2.26
N THR A 179 5.52 -13.35 2.80
CA THR A 179 4.64 -12.20 2.58
C THR A 179 5.24 -10.93 3.17
N ASP A 180 5.34 -9.88 2.36
CA ASP A 180 5.85 -8.57 2.77
C ASP A 180 4.76 -7.70 3.38
N LEU A 181 3.53 -7.77 2.83
CA LEU A 181 2.40 -6.92 3.22
C LEU A 181 1.13 -7.75 3.42
N VAL A 182 0.45 -7.55 4.53
CA VAL A 182 -0.87 -8.11 4.83
C VAL A 182 -1.93 -7.02 4.64
N VAL A 183 -2.96 -7.30 3.85
CA VAL A 183 -4.06 -6.35 3.57
C VAL A 183 -5.37 -6.89 4.13
N LEU A 184 -5.90 -6.22 5.15
CA LEU A 184 -7.17 -6.53 5.78
C LEU A 184 -8.30 -5.90 4.94
N ALA A 185 -8.73 -6.62 3.89
CA ALA A 185 -9.80 -6.20 2.97
C ALA A 185 -11.17 -6.58 3.55
N ARG A 186 -11.62 -5.87 4.56
CA ARG A 186 -12.83 -6.17 5.34
C ARG A 186 -12.72 -7.48 6.15
N TYR A 187 -11.55 -7.72 6.73
CA TYR A 187 -11.36 -8.80 7.70
C TYR A 187 -11.86 -8.36 9.06
N MET A 188 -13.05 -8.87 9.43
CA MET A 188 -13.84 -8.39 10.57
C MET A 188 -13.43 -9.04 11.91
N GLN A 189 -12.14 -9.30 12.07
CA GLN A 189 -11.55 -9.78 13.32
C GLN A 189 -10.50 -8.78 13.82
N VAL A 190 -10.55 -8.45 15.09
CA VAL A 190 -9.51 -7.65 15.74
C VAL A 190 -8.29 -8.55 15.94
N LEU A 191 -7.13 -8.14 15.47
CA LEU A 191 -5.89 -8.86 15.70
C LEU A 191 -5.43 -8.66 17.15
N SER A 192 -4.72 -9.66 17.71
CA SER A 192 -4.10 -9.52 19.02
C SER A 192 -2.91 -8.54 18.97
N ASP A 193 -2.58 -7.95 20.13
CA ASP A 193 -1.41 -7.07 20.25
C ASP A 193 -0.12 -7.76 19.83
N ASP A 194 0.01 -9.07 20.10
CA ASP A 194 1.18 -9.84 19.69
C ASP A 194 1.29 -9.93 18.17
N LEU A 195 0.18 -10.25 17.49
CA LEU A 195 0.16 -10.30 16.03
C LEU A 195 0.34 -8.91 15.41
N CYS A 196 -0.25 -7.86 15.97
CA CYS A 196 -0.03 -6.48 15.53
C CYS A 196 1.44 -6.09 15.59
N ARG A 197 2.15 -6.43 16.71
CA ARG A 197 3.60 -6.17 16.82
C ARG A 197 4.44 -6.95 15.81
N LYS A 198 4.08 -8.21 15.53
CA LYS A 198 4.76 -9.04 14.52
C LYS A 198 4.56 -8.52 13.10
N LEU A 199 3.45 -7.84 12.85
CA LEU A 199 3.10 -7.25 11.56
C LEU A 199 3.29 -5.72 11.54
N ASP A 200 4.07 -5.16 12.46
CA ASP A 200 4.32 -3.70 12.53
C ASP A 200 4.78 -3.18 11.16
N LYS A 201 4.13 -2.12 10.70
CA LYS A 201 4.34 -1.49 9.37
C LYS A 201 4.13 -2.42 8.16
N ARG A 202 3.68 -3.67 8.40
CA ARG A 202 3.44 -4.69 7.38
C ARG A 202 1.96 -5.08 7.24
N ALA A 203 1.05 -4.40 7.92
CA ALA A 203 -0.38 -4.66 7.81
C ALA A 203 -1.18 -3.39 7.59
N ILE A 204 -2.07 -3.39 6.58
CA ILE A 204 -3.00 -2.29 6.27
C ILE A 204 -4.42 -2.78 6.53
N ASN A 205 -5.24 -1.93 7.15
CA ASN A 205 -6.67 -2.17 7.34
C ASN A 205 -7.49 -1.12 6.60
N ILE A 206 -8.65 -1.54 6.09
CA ILE A 206 -9.71 -0.60 5.68
C ILE A 206 -10.78 -0.52 6.76
N HIS A 207 -10.92 0.65 7.34
CA HIS A 207 -11.96 0.98 8.29
C HIS A 207 -13.12 1.69 7.57
N HIS A 208 -14.35 1.23 7.82
CA HIS A 208 -15.55 1.68 7.14
C HIS A 208 -16.16 2.95 7.75
N SER A 209 -15.31 3.92 8.12
CA SER A 209 -15.71 5.28 8.49
C SER A 209 -14.56 6.26 8.26
N PHE A 210 -14.89 7.54 8.29
CA PHE A 210 -13.91 8.63 8.30
C PHE A 210 -13.37 8.78 9.72
N LEU A 211 -12.19 8.23 9.98
CA LEU A 211 -11.53 8.33 11.29
C LEU A 211 -11.08 9.79 11.57
N PRO A 212 -11.14 10.23 12.84
CA PRO A 212 -11.40 9.46 14.06
C PRO A 212 -12.89 9.31 14.44
N GLY A 213 -13.82 9.62 13.54
CA GLY A 213 -15.26 9.53 13.79
C GLY A 213 -15.84 8.11 13.64
N PHE A 214 -16.95 7.83 14.32
CA PHE A 214 -17.79 6.64 14.17
C PHE A 214 -17.04 5.30 14.30
N LYS A 215 -16.28 5.14 15.37
CA LYS A 215 -15.67 3.86 15.73
C LYS A 215 -16.73 2.81 16.08
N GLY A 216 -16.40 1.53 15.82
CA GLY A 216 -17.25 0.39 16.18
C GLY A 216 -18.26 -0.04 15.11
N ALA A 217 -19.34 -0.69 15.53
CA ALA A 217 -20.27 -1.35 14.61
C ALA A 217 -21.24 -0.38 13.93
N LYS A 218 -21.60 -0.67 12.66
CA LYS A 218 -22.61 0.06 11.86
C LYS A 218 -22.37 1.56 11.75
N PRO A 219 -21.16 2.05 11.37
CA PRO A 219 -20.83 3.47 11.37
C PRO A 219 -21.76 4.31 10.47
N TYR A 220 -22.20 3.80 9.33
CA TYR A 220 -23.12 4.51 8.42
C TYR A 220 -24.51 4.73 9.04
N HIS A 221 -25.00 3.79 9.86
CA HIS A 221 -26.24 3.99 10.61
C HIS A 221 -26.07 5.05 11.71
N GLN A 222 -24.90 5.06 12.37
CA GLN A 222 -24.58 6.12 13.36
C GLN A 222 -24.47 7.48 12.67
N ALA A 223 -23.83 7.53 11.50
CA ALA A 223 -23.71 8.75 10.69
C ALA A 223 -25.08 9.31 10.28
N PHE A 224 -25.98 8.45 9.81
CA PHE A 224 -27.35 8.83 9.49
C PHE A 224 -28.10 9.38 10.71
N ALA A 225 -28.06 8.66 11.84
CA ALA A 225 -28.75 9.07 13.07
C ALA A 225 -28.27 10.43 13.60
N ARG A 226 -27.01 10.81 13.33
CA ARG A 226 -26.43 12.11 13.68
C ARG A 226 -26.64 13.18 12.61
N GLY A 227 -27.21 12.84 11.45
CA GLY A 227 -27.45 13.78 10.36
C GLY A 227 -26.19 14.38 9.75
N VAL A 228 -25.07 13.62 9.71
CA VAL A 228 -23.80 14.08 9.12
C VAL A 228 -23.97 14.36 7.64
N LYS A 229 -23.09 15.19 7.09
CA LYS A 229 -23.10 15.59 5.67
C LYS A 229 -21.96 15.01 4.87
N LEU A 230 -21.05 14.28 5.54
CA LEU A 230 -19.95 13.55 4.92
C LEU A 230 -19.88 12.17 5.55
N ILE A 231 -19.71 11.16 4.71
CA ILE A 231 -19.33 9.80 5.10
C ILE A 231 -18.01 9.45 4.43
N GLY A 232 -17.33 8.40 4.88
CA GLY A 232 -16.05 8.05 4.28
C GLY A 232 -15.53 6.71 4.74
N ALA A 233 -14.34 6.39 4.27
CA ALA A 233 -13.55 5.23 4.64
C ALA A 233 -12.10 5.63 4.87
N THR A 234 -11.40 4.90 5.73
CA THR A 234 -10.00 5.16 6.09
C THR A 234 -9.17 3.90 5.94
N ALA A 235 -8.12 3.96 5.15
CA ALA A 235 -7.08 2.95 5.11
C ALA A 235 -5.89 3.40 5.97
N HIS A 236 -5.46 2.55 6.90
CA HIS A 236 -4.42 2.87 7.88
C HIS A 236 -3.55 1.64 8.17
N PHE A 237 -2.36 1.85 8.72
CA PHE A 237 -1.58 0.75 9.26
C PHE A 237 -2.25 0.18 10.50
N VAL A 238 -2.11 -1.14 10.67
CA VAL A 238 -2.63 -1.83 11.84
C VAL A 238 -1.65 -1.65 13.00
N THR A 239 -2.18 -1.27 14.16
CA THR A 239 -1.46 -1.19 15.43
C THR A 239 -2.21 -1.96 16.52
N ALA A 240 -1.61 -2.09 17.70
CA ALA A 240 -2.28 -2.70 18.85
C ALA A 240 -3.51 -1.89 19.30
N ASP A 241 -3.46 -0.57 19.13
CA ASP A 241 -4.60 0.30 19.39
C ASP A 241 -5.56 0.27 18.20
N LEU A 242 -6.77 -0.23 18.45
CA LEU A 242 -7.76 -0.46 17.40
C LEU A 242 -8.15 0.83 16.68
N ASP A 243 -7.99 0.84 15.34
CA ASP A 243 -8.33 1.95 14.46
C ASP A 243 -7.56 3.26 14.77
N GLU A 244 -6.38 3.17 15.43
CA GLU A 244 -5.54 4.32 15.81
C GLU A 244 -4.20 4.37 15.04
N GLY A 245 -3.95 3.43 14.15
CA GLY A 245 -2.71 3.38 13.38
C GLY A 245 -2.58 4.54 12.38
N PRO A 246 -1.35 4.82 11.90
CA PRO A 246 -1.08 5.88 10.93
C PRO A 246 -1.97 5.78 9.70
N ILE A 247 -2.66 6.87 9.37
CA ILE A 247 -3.56 6.96 8.22
C ILE A 247 -2.74 7.04 6.94
N ILE A 248 -3.11 6.22 5.95
CA ILE A 248 -2.47 6.19 4.62
C ILE A 248 -3.33 6.93 3.60
N GLU A 249 -4.65 6.66 3.60
CA GLU A 249 -5.59 7.24 2.64
C GLU A 249 -6.97 7.35 3.25
N GLN A 250 -7.71 8.38 2.86
CA GLN A 250 -9.11 8.58 3.22
C GLN A 250 -9.92 9.01 2.00
N GLU A 251 -11.09 8.40 1.83
CA GLU A 251 -12.08 8.81 0.83
C GLU A 251 -13.34 9.28 1.52
N VAL A 252 -13.94 10.31 0.98
CA VAL A 252 -15.17 10.89 1.50
C VAL A 252 -16.18 11.17 0.40
N GLU A 253 -17.47 11.06 0.75
CA GLU A 253 -18.57 11.43 -0.13
C GLU A 253 -19.58 12.29 0.64
N ARG A 254 -20.17 13.24 -0.08
CA ARG A 254 -21.19 14.12 0.46
C ARG A 254 -22.54 13.41 0.44
N VAL A 255 -23.23 13.46 1.58
CA VAL A 255 -24.59 12.92 1.76
C VAL A 255 -25.50 13.99 2.32
N ASP A 256 -26.80 13.79 2.18
CA ASP A 256 -27.81 14.69 2.71
C ASP A 256 -28.94 13.94 3.43
N HIS A 257 -30.01 14.66 3.75
CA HIS A 257 -31.15 14.10 4.49
C HIS A 257 -31.99 13.11 3.66
N THR A 258 -31.80 13.07 2.35
CA THR A 258 -32.49 12.11 1.46
C THR A 258 -31.75 10.78 1.32
N THR A 259 -30.46 10.76 1.64
CA THR A 259 -29.62 9.56 1.57
C THR A 259 -29.92 8.62 2.73
N MET A 260 -30.61 7.53 2.48
CA MET A 260 -31.00 6.56 3.50
C MET A 260 -29.84 5.67 3.96
N PRO A 261 -29.90 5.01 5.14
CA PRO A 261 -28.81 4.22 5.68
C PRO A 261 -28.29 3.13 4.74
N ASN A 262 -29.16 2.46 3.98
CA ASN A 262 -28.75 1.44 3.03
C ASN A 262 -28.00 2.04 1.82
N GLU A 263 -28.35 3.23 1.38
CA GLU A 263 -27.65 3.97 0.34
C GLU A 263 -26.27 4.42 0.84
N MET A 264 -26.18 4.93 2.09
CA MET A 264 -24.91 5.26 2.73
C MET A 264 -24.00 4.01 2.81
N VAL A 265 -24.53 2.83 3.08
CA VAL A 265 -23.77 1.58 3.08
C VAL A 265 -23.27 1.25 1.68
N ALA A 266 -24.07 1.45 0.63
CA ALA A 266 -23.66 1.20 -0.75
C ALA A 266 -22.53 2.16 -1.16
N ILE A 267 -22.71 3.47 -0.97
CA ILE A 267 -21.68 4.49 -1.19
C ILE A 267 -20.41 4.15 -0.40
N GLY A 268 -20.57 3.75 0.87
CA GLY A 268 -19.44 3.39 1.72
C GLY A 268 -18.60 2.24 1.18
N ARG A 269 -19.22 1.23 0.56
CA ARG A 269 -18.47 0.13 -0.07
C ARG A 269 -17.60 0.59 -1.23
N ASP A 270 -18.08 1.54 -2.02
CA ASP A 270 -17.31 2.12 -3.12
C ASP A 270 -16.11 2.91 -2.57
N LEU A 271 -16.33 3.74 -1.54
CA LEU A 271 -15.27 4.49 -0.87
C LEU A 271 -14.22 3.56 -0.22
N GLU A 272 -14.66 2.48 0.44
CA GLU A 272 -13.78 1.48 1.04
C GLU A 272 -12.87 0.84 -0.02
N SER A 273 -13.42 0.46 -1.18
CA SER A 273 -12.66 -0.14 -2.28
C SER A 273 -11.62 0.82 -2.84
N VAL A 274 -12.00 2.08 -3.07
CA VAL A 274 -11.09 3.10 -3.62
C VAL A 274 -9.99 3.46 -2.62
N ALA A 275 -10.34 3.73 -1.36
CA ALA A 275 -9.37 4.10 -0.33
C ALA A 275 -8.34 2.98 -0.10
N LEU A 276 -8.81 1.70 0.01
CA LEU A 276 -7.92 0.58 0.20
C LEU A 276 -6.98 0.36 -0.99
N ALA A 277 -7.51 0.41 -2.22
CA ALA A 277 -6.70 0.22 -3.42
C ALA A 277 -5.63 1.30 -3.57
N ARG A 278 -5.94 2.56 -3.26
CA ARG A 278 -4.96 3.65 -3.25
C ARG A 278 -3.90 3.48 -2.16
N ALA A 279 -4.32 3.14 -0.94
CA ALA A 279 -3.39 2.89 0.16
C ALA A 279 -2.42 1.75 -0.16
N VAL A 280 -2.92 0.62 -0.67
CA VAL A 280 -2.09 -0.50 -1.13
C VAL A 280 -1.12 -0.02 -2.20
N ARG A 281 -1.58 0.70 -3.22
CA ARG A 281 -0.74 1.24 -4.29
C ARG A 281 0.38 2.13 -3.73
N TYR A 282 0.09 3.02 -2.79
CA TYR A 282 1.09 3.92 -2.22
C TYR A 282 2.18 3.15 -1.47
N VAL A 283 1.82 2.07 -0.77
CA VAL A 283 2.82 1.22 -0.10
C VAL A 283 3.64 0.43 -1.11
N LEU A 284 3.00 -0.14 -2.16
CA LEU A 284 3.71 -0.85 -3.24
C LEU A 284 4.71 0.07 -3.95
N GLU A 285 4.36 1.34 -4.16
CA GLU A 285 5.20 2.36 -4.81
C GLU A 285 6.18 3.03 -3.83
N ARG A 286 6.31 2.57 -2.59
CA ARG A 286 7.17 3.16 -1.54
C ARG A 286 6.93 4.66 -1.33
N ARG A 287 5.67 5.07 -1.37
CA ARG A 287 5.24 6.47 -1.22
C ARG A 287 4.79 6.81 0.20
N VAL A 288 4.71 5.82 1.08
CA VAL A 288 4.33 6.01 2.49
C VAL A 288 5.58 6.01 3.33
N LEU A 289 5.89 7.16 3.91
CA LEU A 289 7.01 7.36 4.83
C LEU A 289 6.43 7.75 6.18
N LEU A 290 6.72 6.95 7.22
CA LEU A 290 6.20 7.17 8.57
C LEU A 290 7.06 8.23 9.28
N ASN A 291 6.41 9.24 9.80
CA ASN A 291 6.98 10.34 10.58
C ASN A 291 6.68 10.19 12.08
#